data_519b1e3935b5bea26375d8698a8d468a
#
_entry.id   519b1e3935b5bea26375d8698a8d468a
#
_cell.length_a   1.000
_cell.length_b   1.000
_cell.length_c   1.000
_cell.angle_alpha   90.00
_cell.angle_beta   90.00
_cell.angle_gamma   90.00
#
_symmetry.space_group_name_H-M   'P 1'
#
loop_
_entity.id
_entity.type
_entity.pdbx_description
1 polymer ?
#
loop_
_entity_poly.entity_id
_entity_poly.type
_entity_poly.pdbx_seq_one_letter_code
_entity_poly.pdbx_strand_id
1 'polypeptide(L)'
;MYRLSSSKEQSITFAPEATVRIGPYFGCRWIFLDYTLDIKHLDFCNKNNNPRQEYDLSLYSSMLGLDIYYRKTGNDYKIRQLYLGKDINTDAIRGTDFGGLTSTIKGFNLYYIFNHRRFSYPAAFSQSTIQRRSAGSPLLGIGYTQHSLDVNWGELNRVIRVISNRLGNQVPANPIDSTLMFSEIKYTDISISGGYAYN
;
A
#
# COMPACT_ATOMS: atom_id res chain seq x y z
N MET A 1 6.16 -3.14 -4.29
CA MET A 1 7.13 -4.25 -4.45
C MET A 1 7.78 -4.47 -3.10
N TYR A 2 7.67 -5.69 -2.57
CA TYR A 2 8.26 -6.07 -1.28
C TYR A 2 9.35 -7.09 -1.51
N ARG A 3 10.51 -6.87 -0.91
CA ARG A 3 11.63 -7.82 -0.91
C ARG A 3 11.98 -8.20 0.51
N LEU A 4 11.96 -9.50 0.77
CA LEU A 4 12.38 -10.10 2.04
C LEU A 4 13.69 -10.83 1.79
N SER A 5 14.68 -10.64 2.64
CA SER A 5 15.98 -11.31 2.52
C SER A 5 16.45 -11.83 3.88
N SER A 6 17.05 -13.02 3.88
CA SER A 6 17.67 -13.65 5.06
C SER A 6 19.17 -13.47 5.05
N SER A 7 19.81 -13.62 6.23
CA SER A 7 21.25 -13.73 6.40
C SER A 7 21.89 -14.92 5.67
N LYS A 8 21.11 -15.95 5.33
CA LYS A 8 21.53 -17.13 4.54
C LYS A 8 21.38 -16.95 3.02
N GLU A 9 21.42 -15.71 2.53
CA GLU A 9 21.29 -15.38 1.10
C GLU A 9 19.93 -15.74 0.46
N GLN A 10 18.93 -16.16 1.23
CA GLN A 10 17.59 -16.37 0.68
C GLN A 10 16.88 -15.04 0.48
N SER A 11 16.22 -14.86 -0.65
CA SER A 11 15.42 -13.67 -0.90
C SER A 11 14.16 -13.98 -1.68
N ILE A 12 13.08 -13.29 -1.31
CA ILE A 12 11.78 -13.39 -1.96
C ILE A 12 11.32 -12.00 -2.33
N THR A 13 10.92 -11.83 -3.59
CA THR A 13 10.41 -10.57 -4.10
C THR A 13 8.98 -10.73 -4.58
N PHE A 14 8.08 -9.98 -3.98
CA PHE A 14 6.67 -9.91 -4.36
C PHE A 14 6.41 -8.62 -5.14
N ALA A 15 5.64 -8.72 -6.20
CA ALA A 15 5.15 -7.56 -6.93
C ALA A 15 3.63 -7.64 -7.07
N PRO A 16 2.91 -6.52 -6.87
CA PRO A 16 1.49 -6.48 -7.14
C PRO A 16 1.24 -6.62 -8.64
N GLU A 17 0.15 -7.23 -9.01
CA GLU A 17 -0.33 -7.23 -10.38
C GLU A 17 -0.87 -5.84 -10.75
N ALA A 18 -0.80 -5.49 -12.04
CA ALA A 18 -1.45 -4.29 -12.52
C ALA A 18 -2.97 -4.47 -12.45
N THR A 19 -3.64 -3.56 -11.76
CA THR A 19 -5.08 -3.62 -11.54
C THR A 19 -5.76 -2.37 -12.06
N VAL A 20 -7.00 -2.52 -12.51
CA VAL A 20 -7.87 -1.39 -12.88
C VAL A 20 -8.79 -1.13 -11.70
N ARG A 21 -8.81 0.09 -11.23
CA ARG A 21 -9.60 0.53 -10.08
C ARG A 21 -10.74 1.42 -10.53
N ILE A 22 -11.88 1.29 -9.87
CA ILE A 22 -13.03 2.16 -10.03
C ILE A 22 -13.57 2.55 -8.67
N GLY A 23 -14.03 3.76 -8.54
CA GLY A 23 -14.63 4.22 -7.30
C GLY A 23 -15.32 5.56 -7.44
N PRO A 24 -16.32 5.84 -6.59
CA PRO A 24 -16.93 7.14 -6.51
C PRO A 24 -16.01 8.14 -5.83
N TYR A 25 -15.95 9.33 -6.38
CA TYR A 25 -15.36 10.51 -5.77
C TYR A 25 -16.47 11.48 -5.41
N PHE A 26 -16.49 11.92 -4.18
CA PHE A 26 -17.43 12.91 -3.68
C PHE A 26 -16.68 14.13 -3.15
N GLY A 27 -16.97 15.30 -3.70
CA GLY A 27 -16.38 16.56 -3.25
C GLY A 27 -17.45 17.60 -2.96
N CYS A 28 -17.45 18.15 -1.76
CA CYS A 28 -18.35 19.23 -1.37
C CYS A 28 -17.59 20.26 -0.52
N ARG A 29 -17.38 21.46 -1.08
CA ARG A 29 -16.72 22.60 -0.45
C ARG A 29 -15.38 22.27 0.22
N TRP A 30 -15.40 21.69 1.41
CA TRP A 30 -14.25 21.43 2.27
C TRP A 30 -14.09 19.95 2.63
N ILE A 31 -14.98 19.07 2.11
CA ILE A 31 -14.93 17.61 2.32
C ILE A 31 -14.71 16.96 0.97
N PHE A 32 -13.71 16.08 0.91
CA PHE A 32 -13.42 15.25 -0.26
C PHE A 32 -13.29 13.81 0.21
N LEU A 33 -14.11 12.93 -0.36
CA LEU A 33 -14.13 11.50 -0.05
C LEU A 33 -13.88 10.73 -1.34
N ASP A 34 -12.87 9.91 -1.33
CA ASP A 34 -12.58 8.93 -2.38
C ASP A 34 -12.64 7.52 -1.81
N TYR A 35 -13.32 6.66 -2.54
CA TYR A 35 -13.40 5.24 -2.24
C TYR A 35 -13.13 4.44 -3.50
N THR A 36 -12.07 3.66 -3.50
CA THR A 36 -11.64 2.94 -4.70
C THR A 36 -11.60 1.43 -4.46
N LEU A 37 -12.19 0.68 -5.39
CA LEU A 37 -12.21 -0.78 -5.44
C LEU A 37 -11.51 -1.30 -6.69
N ASP A 38 -10.91 -2.47 -6.59
CA ASP A 38 -10.34 -3.19 -7.72
C ASP A 38 -11.43 -3.95 -8.49
N ILE A 39 -11.54 -3.68 -9.80
CA ILE A 39 -12.57 -4.30 -10.66
C ILE A 39 -12.33 -5.79 -10.85
N LYS A 40 -11.09 -6.26 -10.89
CA LYS A 40 -10.78 -7.68 -11.10
C LYS A 40 -11.33 -8.58 -9.99
N HIS A 41 -11.60 -8.03 -8.81
CA HIS A 41 -12.05 -8.75 -7.62
C HIS A 41 -13.52 -8.46 -7.27
N LEU A 42 -14.26 -7.80 -8.14
CA LEU A 42 -15.71 -7.58 -8.00
C LEU A 42 -16.56 -8.84 -8.31
N ASP A 43 -15.96 -10.03 -8.33
CA ASP A 43 -16.71 -11.27 -8.41
C ASP A 43 -17.56 -11.46 -7.14
N PHE A 44 -18.81 -11.00 -7.21
CA PHE A 44 -19.82 -11.09 -6.15
C PHE A 44 -20.12 -12.55 -5.71
N CYS A 45 -19.62 -13.53 -6.45
CA CYS A 45 -19.86 -14.96 -6.18
C CYS A 45 -18.72 -15.67 -5.46
N ASN A 46 -17.53 -15.09 -5.33
CA ASN A 46 -16.39 -15.78 -4.74
C ASN A 46 -16.06 -15.26 -3.34
N LYS A 47 -16.47 -16.02 -2.33
CA LYS A 47 -16.34 -15.70 -0.90
C LYS A 47 -14.90 -15.56 -0.37
N ASN A 48 -13.91 -15.94 -1.16
CA ASN A 48 -12.48 -15.96 -0.76
C ASN A 48 -11.64 -14.80 -1.32
N ASN A 49 -12.26 -13.89 -2.04
CA ASN A 49 -11.55 -12.71 -2.56
C ASN A 49 -11.50 -11.61 -1.50
N ASN A 50 -10.30 -11.27 -1.04
CA ASN A 50 -10.04 -10.02 -0.33
C ASN A 50 -9.71 -8.94 -1.37
N PRO A 51 -10.67 -8.14 -1.82
CA PRO A 51 -10.40 -7.12 -2.81
C PRO A 51 -9.49 -6.05 -2.22
N ARG A 52 -8.66 -5.48 -3.07
CA ARG A 52 -7.91 -4.28 -2.70
C ARG A 52 -8.89 -3.14 -2.43
N GLN A 53 -8.71 -2.46 -1.31
CA GLN A 53 -9.56 -1.37 -0.85
C GLN A 53 -8.72 -0.14 -0.55
N GLU A 54 -9.16 1.00 -1.03
CA GLU A 54 -8.54 2.28 -0.72
C GLU A 54 -9.63 3.27 -0.34
N TYR A 55 -9.39 3.99 0.77
CA TYR A 55 -10.25 5.04 1.28
C TYR A 55 -9.38 6.27 1.52
N ASP A 56 -9.70 7.36 0.90
CA ASP A 56 -9.06 8.64 1.13
C ASP A 56 -10.13 9.68 1.50
N LEU A 57 -9.98 10.30 2.67
CA LEU A 57 -10.82 11.38 3.15
C LEU A 57 -9.98 12.63 3.38
N SER A 58 -10.28 13.70 2.67
CA SER A 58 -9.62 14.98 2.82
C SER A 58 -10.59 16.05 3.29
N LEU A 59 -10.22 16.73 4.36
CA LEU A 59 -10.99 17.83 4.96
C LEU A 59 -10.14 19.10 4.92
N TYR A 60 -10.56 20.09 4.14
CA TYR A 60 -9.83 21.34 3.96
C TYR A 60 -10.59 22.53 4.49
N SER A 61 -10.22 23.01 5.63
CA SER A 61 -10.66 24.26 6.23
C SER A 61 -9.77 25.43 5.76
N SER A 62 -10.12 26.65 6.13
CA SER A 62 -9.27 27.81 5.89
C SER A 62 -7.94 27.74 6.64
N MET A 63 -7.93 27.19 7.85
CA MET A 63 -6.79 27.19 8.77
C MET A 63 -6.10 25.83 8.87
N LEU A 64 -6.85 24.72 8.69
CA LEU A 64 -6.38 23.37 8.85
C LEU A 64 -6.73 22.53 7.63
N GLY A 65 -5.80 21.70 7.20
CA GLY A 65 -6.03 20.62 6.27
C GLY A 65 -5.78 19.29 6.96
N LEU A 66 -6.65 18.30 6.72
CA LEU A 66 -6.54 16.96 7.27
C LEU A 66 -6.78 15.95 6.14
N ASP A 67 -5.81 15.08 5.91
CA ASP A 67 -5.94 13.94 5.03
C ASP A 67 -5.89 12.66 5.85
N ILE A 68 -6.88 11.81 5.72
CA ILE A 68 -6.95 10.49 6.34
C ILE A 68 -6.98 9.46 5.22
N TYR A 69 -6.16 8.44 5.32
CA TYR A 69 -6.09 7.39 4.31
C TYR A 69 -6.00 5.99 4.93
N TYR A 70 -6.63 5.05 4.24
CA TYR A 70 -6.56 3.64 4.52
C TYR A 70 -6.44 2.87 3.22
N ARG A 71 -5.40 2.08 3.09
CA ARG A 71 -5.12 1.27 1.90
C ARG A 71 -4.82 -0.16 2.33
N LYS A 72 -5.62 -1.09 1.83
CA LYS A 72 -5.40 -2.52 2.03
C LYS A 72 -5.19 -3.17 0.67
N THR A 73 -4.08 -3.88 0.51
CA THR A 73 -3.83 -4.65 -0.71
C THR A 73 -4.64 -5.94 -0.67
N GLY A 74 -5.10 -6.36 -1.84
CA GLY A 74 -5.77 -7.66 -2.02
C GLY A 74 -4.77 -8.82 -2.12
N ASN A 75 -5.29 -9.99 -2.49
CA ASN A 75 -4.52 -11.23 -2.66
C ASN A 75 -3.88 -11.34 -4.06
N ASP A 76 -3.53 -10.21 -4.67
CA ASP A 76 -3.11 -10.06 -6.08
C ASP A 76 -1.60 -9.90 -6.27
N TYR A 77 -0.82 -10.50 -5.38
CA TYR A 77 0.62 -10.52 -5.52
C TYR A 77 1.10 -11.70 -6.35
N LYS A 78 2.19 -11.45 -7.10
CA LYS A 78 2.95 -12.48 -7.81
C LYS A 78 4.34 -12.60 -7.23
N ILE A 79 4.84 -13.83 -7.16
CA ILE A 79 6.23 -14.08 -6.83
C ILE A 79 7.06 -13.67 -8.04
N ARG A 80 7.75 -12.53 -7.96
CA ARG A 80 8.57 -12.04 -9.06
C ARG A 80 9.93 -12.71 -9.10
N GLN A 81 10.51 -12.96 -7.96
CA GLN A 81 11.80 -13.61 -7.82
C GLN A 81 11.86 -14.36 -6.49
N LEU A 82 12.32 -15.58 -6.55
CA LEU A 82 12.61 -16.41 -5.39
C LEU A 82 14.03 -16.92 -5.52
N TYR A 83 14.84 -16.73 -4.48
CA TYR A 83 16.19 -17.26 -4.40
C TYR A 83 16.32 -18.04 -3.09
N LEU A 84 16.54 -19.33 -3.18
CA LEU A 84 16.62 -20.25 -2.03
C LEU A 84 18.04 -20.81 -1.78
N GLY A 85 19.02 -20.37 -2.59
CA GLY A 85 20.40 -20.87 -2.55
C GLY A 85 20.90 -21.24 -3.93
N LYS A 86 22.19 -21.54 -4.05
CA LYS A 86 22.87 -21.77 -5.36
C LYS A 86 22.40 -23.02 -6.10
N ASP A 87 21.87 -24.01 -5.37
CA ASP A 87 21.58 -25.33 -5.94
C ASP A 87 20.09 -25.56 -6.28
N ILE A 88 19.22 -24.55 -6.06
CA ILE A 88 17.79 -24.70 -6.28
C ILE A 88 17.33 -23.80 -7.42
N ASN A 89 16.92 -24.42 -8.53
CA ASN A 89 16.31 -23.66 -9.64
C ASN A 89 14.87 -23.26 -9.28
N THR A 90 14.64 -21.96 -9.19
CA THR A 90 13.36 -21.34 -8.81
C THR A 90 12.68 -20.59 -9.94
N ASP A 91 13.23 -20.65 -11.17
CA ASP A 91 12.71 -19.89 -12.31
C ASP A 91 11.25 -20.21 -12.65
N ALA A 92 10.83 -21.45 -12.43
CA ALA A 92 9.46 -21.88 -12.68
C ALA A 92 8.43 -21.33 -11.66
N ILE A 93 8.90 -20.84 -10.51
CA ILE A 93 8.03 -20.21 -9.49
C ILE A 93 7.79 -18.73 -9.82
N ARG A 94 8.61 -18.19 -10.71
CA ARG A 94 8.50 -16.81 -11.14
C ARG A 94 7.18 -16.55 -11.86
N GLY A 95 6.46 -15.53 -11.43
CA GLY A 95 5.16 -15.16 -12.01
C GLY A 95 3.96 -15.91 -11.44
N THR A 96 4.18 -16.82 -10.48
CA THR A 96 3.08 -17.54 -9.82
C THR A 96 2.29 -16.60 -8.91
N ASP A 97 0.97 -16.73 -8.96
CA ASP A 97 0.08 -16.00 -8.08
C ASP A 97 0.26 -16.43 -6.63
N PHE A 98 0.32 -15.46 -5.74
CA PHE A 98 0.46 -15.67 -4.31
C PHE A 98 -0.53 -14.81 -3.53
N GLY A 99 -1.58 -15.45 -3.04
CA GLY A 99 -2.64 -14.78 -2.27
C GLY A 99 -2.34 -14.63 -0.78
N GLY A 100 -1.19 -15.08 -0.31
CA GLY A 100 -0.81 -15.09 1.10
C GLY A 100 -0.09 -13.83 1.60
N LEU A 101 -0.03 -12.73 0.82
CA LEU A 101 0.57 -11.47 1.23
C LEU A 101 -0.49 -10.40 1.37
N THR A 102 -0.62 -9.83 2.56
CA THR A 102 -1.50 -8.69 2.82
C THR A 102 -0.67 -7.51 3.34
N SER A 103 -0.83 -6.36 2.72
CA SER A 103 -0.23 -5.11 3.21
C SER A 103 -1.32 -4.10 3.50
N THR A 104 -1.25 -3.48 4.68
CA THR A 104 -2.17 -2.44 5.10
C THR A 104 -1.39 -1.18 5.43
N ILE A 105 -1.82 -0.05 4.91
CA ILE A 105 -1.28 1.28 5.19
C ILE A 105 -2.43 2.14 5.67
N LYS A 106 -2.31 2.72 6.85
CA LYS A 106 -3.28 3.68 7.38
C LYS A 106 -2.58 4.84 8.03
N GLY A 107 -3.16 6.00 7.91
CA GLY A 107 -2.56 7.17 8.51
C GLY A 107 -3.36 8.44 8.31
N PHE A 108 -2.80 9.52 8.78
CA PHE A 108 -3.32 10.86 8.56
C PHE A 108 -2.19 11.87 8.43
N ASN A 109 -2.47 12.97 7.74
CA ASN A 109 -1.64 14.16 7.70
C ASN A 109 -2.47 15.37 8.11
N LEU A 110 -1.97 16.12 9.06
CA LEU A 110 -2.58 17.36 9.54
C LEU A 110 -1.68 18.54 9.19
N TYR A 111 -2.22 19.56 8.54
CA TYR A 111 -1.51 20.75 8.11
C TYR A 111 -2.09 22.00 8.75
N TYR A 112 -1.23 22.88 9.24
CA TYR A 112 -1.60 24.21 9.70
C TYR A 112 -1.19 25.26 8.65
N ILE A 113 -2.11 26.16 8.32
CA ILE A 113 -1.98 27.20 7.29
C ILE A 113 -1.83 28.54 7.99
N PHE A 114 -0.62 29.10 8.01
CA PHE A 114 -0.33 30.32 8.79
C PHE A 114 -1.06 31.55 8.26
N ASN A 115 -1.06 31.76 6.94
CA ASN A 115 -1.70 32.94 6.33
C ASN A 115 -3.14 32.64 5.84
N HIS A 116 -3.90 31.89 6.63
CA HIS A 116 -5.26 31.43 6.30
C HIS A 116 -6.27 32.56 6.01
N ARG A 117 -5.98 33.80 6.39
CA ARG A 117 -6.87 34.96 6.12
C ARG A 117 -6.75 35.46 4.68
N ARG A 118 -5.64 35.23 4.01
CA ARG A 118 -5.37 35.72 2.64
C ARG A 118 -5.17 34.59 1.65
N PHE A 119 -4.62 33.47 2.09
CA PHE A 119 -4.36 32.29 1.28
C PHE A 119 -5.49 31.27 1.47
N SER A 120 -6.02 30.76 0.38
CA SER A 120 -7.04 29.71 0.38
C SER A 120 -6.43 28.37 -0.01
N TYR A 121 -6.26 27.48 0.96
CA TYR A 121 -5.77 26.12 0.73
C TYR A 121 -6.68 25.32 -0.24
N PRO A 122 -8.03 25.37 -0.11
CA PRO A 122 -8.92 24.73 -1.08
C PRO A 122 -8.79 25.26 -2.50
N ALA A 123 -8.46 26.55 -2.69
CA ALA A 123 -8.24 27.09 -4.02
C ALA A 123 -6.95 26.58 -4.67
N ALA A 124 -5.89 26.42 -3.86
CA ALA A 124 -4.59 25.99 -4.36
C ALA A 124 -4.52 24.48 -4.65
N PHE A 125 -5.14 23.64 -3.84
CA PHE A 125 -4.95 22.20 -3.88
C PHE A 125 -6.17 21.40 -4.38
N SER A 126 -7.37 21.83 -4.08
CA SER A 126 -8.59 21.12 -4.50
C SER A 126 -9.40 21.81 -5.58
N GLN A 127 -9.03 23.05 -5.94
CA GLN A 127 -9.74 23.87 -6.94
C GLN A 127 -11.26 24.01 -6.68
N SER A 128 -11.67 23.79 -5.42
CA SER A 128 -13.08 23.85 -5.02
C SER A 128 -13.58 25.26 -4.73
N THR A 129 -12.68 26.25 -4.76
CA THR A 129 -12.98 27.67 -4.56
C THR A 129 -12.02 28.54 -5.38
N ILE A 130 -12.36 29.80 -5.56
CA ILE A 130 -11.56 30.77 -6.35
C ILE A 130 -10.93 31.77 -5.40
N GLN A 131 -9.61 31.90 -5.47
CA GLN A 131 -8.87 32.97 -4.80
C GLN A 131 -8.70 34.13 -5.78
N ARG A 132 -9.29 35.31 -5.45
CA ARG A 132 -9.29 36.47 -6.34
C ARG A 132 -8.02 37.31 -6.26
N ARG A 133 -7.23 37.18 -5.21
CA ARG A 133 -5.96 37.90 -5.03
C ARG A 133 -4.89 36.88 -4.73
N SER A 134 -3.80 36.96 -5.47
CA SER A 134 -2.65 36.08 -5.24
C SER A 134 -2.09 36.28 -3.84
N ALA A 135 -1.87 35.19 -3.14
CA ALA A 135 -1.26 35.17 -1.81
C ALA A 135 -0.58 33.83 -1.57
N GLY A 136 0.38 33.82 -0.70
CA GLY A 136 1.03 32.59 -0.26
C GLY A 136 0.94 32.40 1.24
N SER A 137 1.23 31.18 1.69
CA SER A 137 1.26 30.82 3.10
C SER A 137 2.35 29.80 3.38
N PRO A 138 3.11 29.97 4.46
CA PRO A 138 3.83 28.87 5.06
C PRO A 138 2.83 27.81 5.54
N LEU A 139 3.25 26.55 5.47
CA LEU A 139 2.50 25.37 5.93
C LEU A 139 3.39 24.59 6.89
N LEU A 140 2.81 24.11 7.96
CA LEU A 140 3.46 23.17 8.87
C LEU A 140 2.54 21.95 9.02
N GLY A 141 3.10 20.77 8.85
CA GLY A 141 2.33 19.53 8.93
C GLY A 141 2.96 18.51 9.86
N ILE A 142 2.10 17.70 10.42
CA ILE A 142 2.46 16.47 11.11
C ILE A 142 1.75 15.30 10.44
N GLY A 143 2.46 14.19 10.28
CA GLY A 143 1.92 12.98 9.69
C GLY A 143 2.15 11.79 10.61
N TYR A 144 1.19 10.89 10.60
CA TYR A 144 1.25 9.59 11.25
C TYR A 144 0.86 8.53 10.24
N THR A 145 1.73 7.55 10.03
CA THR A 145 1.47 6.43 9.13
C THR A 145 1.83 5.13 9.82
N GLN A 146 0.92 4.17 9.79
CA GLN A 146 1.16 2.81 10.25
C GLN A 146 1.11 1.85 9.06
N HIS A 147 2.17 1.09 8.92
CA HIS A 147 2.31 0.03 7.93
C HIS A 147 2.21 -1.33 8.63
N SER A 148 1.49 -2.26 8.02
CA SER A 148 1.39 -3.65 8.45
C SER A 148 1.59 -4.55 7.24
N LEU A 149 2.40 -5.57 7.41
CA LEU A 149 2.70 -6.57 6.39
C LEU A 149 2.53 -7.96 7.00
N ASP A 150 1.58 -8.71 6.46
CA ASP A 150 1.28 -10.09 6.81
C ASP A 150 1.68 -11.04 5.70
N VAL A 151 2.38 -12.13 6.04
CA VAL A 151 2.78 -13.18 5.10
C VAL A 151 2.31 -14.53 5.60
N ASN A 152 1.50 -15.20 4.80
CA ASN A 152 1.11 -16.59 5.05
C ASN A 152 2.21 -17.56 4.57
N TRP A 153 3.14 -17.89 5.44
CA TRP A 153 4.27 -18.77 5.15
C TRP A 153 3.87 -20.21 4.83
N GLY A 154 2.76 -20.67 5.42
CA GLY A 154 2.23 -22.01 5.15
C GLY A 154 1.78 -22.14 3.69
N GLU A 155 1.09 -21.14 3.17
CA GLU A 155 0.68 -21.09 1.77
C GLU A 155 1.88 -20.96 0.84
N LEU A 156 2.86 -20.12 1.18
CA LEU A 156 4.08 -19.97 0.40
C LEU A 156 4.86 -21.29 0.30
N ASN A 157 5.04 -21.99 1.40
CA ASN A 157 5.68 -23.31 1.41
C ASN A 157 4.91 -24.32 0.57
N ARG A 158 3.57 -24.29 0.63
CA ARG A 158 2.72 -25.15 -0.21
C ARG A 158 2.92 -24.88 -1.70
N VAL A 159 2.91 -23.61 -2.10
CA VAL A 159 3.11 -23.20 -3.50
C VAL A 159 4.48 -23.66 -4.00
N ILE A 160 5.53 -23.41 -3.24
CA ILE A 160 6.89 -23.83 -3.58
C ILE A 160 6.96 -25.37 -3.76
N ARG A 161 6.39 -26.13 -2.83
CA ARG A 161 6.39 -27.60 -2.89
C ARG A 161 5.63 -28.15 -4.10
N VAL A 162 4.43 -27.62 -4.37
CA VAL A 162 3.62 -28.07 -5.50
C VAL A 162 4.34 -27.86 -6.83
N ILE A 163 4.97 -26.71 -7.00
CA ILE A 163 5.69 -26.38 -8.24
C ILE A 163 6.96 -27.19 -8.35
N SER A 164 7.74 -27.31 -7.28
CA SER A 164 8.98 -28.08 -7.27
C SER A 164 8.75 -29.57 -7.54
N ASN A 165 7.70 -30.15 -6.96
CA ASN A 165 7.34 -31.55 -7.22
C ASN A 165 6.94 -31.78 -8.69
N ARG A 166 6.25 -30.82 -9.33
CA ARG A 166 5.91 -30.91 -10.77
C ARG A 166 7.14 -30.88 -11.68
N LEU A 167 8.22 -30.25 -11.24
CA LEU A 167 9.46 -30.11 -11.98
C LEU A 167 10.49 -31.20 -11.68
N GLY A 168 10.14 -32.17 -10.80
CA GLY A 168 11.05 -33.23 -10.39
C GLY A 168 12.21 -32.77 -9.49
N ASN A 169 12.16 -31.53 -9.00
CA ASN A 169 13.16 -30.99 -8.09
C ASN A 169 12.88 -31.47 -6.65
N GLN A 170 13.86 -32.11 -6.02
CA GLN A 170 13.78 -32.42 -4.58
C GLN A 170 14.05 -31.15 -3.77
N VAL A 171 12.99 -30.53 -3.28
CA VAL A 171 13.09 -29.39 -2.36
C VAL A 171 12.83 -29.87 -0.95
N PRO A 172 13.59 -29.39 0.06
CA PRO A 172 13.37 -29.76 1.47
C PRO A 172 11.93 -29.53 1.91
N ALA A 173 11.49 -30.25 2.94
CA ALA A 173 10.13 -30.11 3.48
C ALA A 173 9.79 -28.68 3.90
N ASN A 174 10.78 -27.92 4.38
CA ASN A 174 10.70 -26.50 4.71
C ASN A 174 11.81 -25.75 3.96
N PRO A 175 11.55 -25.29 2.71
CA PRO A 175 12.57 -24.65 1.89
C PRO A 175 12.93 -23.24 2.38
N ILE A 176 12.06 -22.62 3.15
CA ILE A 176 12.25 -21.24 3.64
C ILE A 176 12.89 -21.28 5.03
N ASP A 177 13.90 -20.46 5.22
CA ASP A 177 14.57 -20.30 6.51
C ASP A 177 13.59 -19.76 7.57
N SER A 178 13.57 -20.37 8.74
CA SER A 178 12.75 -19.94 9.88
C SER A 178 13.02 -18.50 10.31
N THR A 179 14.21 -17.97 10.03
CA THR A 179 14.55 -16.55 10.30
C THR A 179 13.78 -15.56 9.45
N LEU A 180 13.21 -16.00 8.32
CA LEU A 180 12.30 -15.19 7.49
C LEU A 180 10.85 -15.30 7.93
N MET A 181 10.49 -16.31 8.73
CA MET A 181 9.11 -16.56 9.11
C MET A 181 8.69 -15.65 10.26
N PHE A 182 8.18 -14.48 9.92
CA PHE A 182 7.50 -13.59 10.86
C PHE A 182 5.98 -13.70 10.65
N SER A 183 5.18 -13.51 11.69
CA SER A 183 3.72 -13.51 11.57
C SER A 183 3.21 -12.21 10.96
N GLU A 184 3.70 -11.10 11.47
CA GLU A 184 3.32 -9.75 11.04
C GLU A 184 4.49 -8.79 11.29
N ILE A 185 4.74 -7.90 10.35
CA ILE A 185 5.64 -6.75 10.56
C ILE A 185 4.77 -5.50 10.66
N LYS A 186 4.90 -4.79 11.77
CA LYS A 186 4.30 -3.46 11.96
C LYS A 186 5.39 -2.43 12.16
N TYR A 187 5.30 -1.33 11.44
CA TYR A 187 6.11 -0.16 11.72
C TYR A 187 5.29 1.12 11.59
N THR A 188 5.70 2.12 12.34
CA THR A 188 4.99 3.39 12.43
C THR A 188 5.97 4.50 12.08
N ASP A 189 5.53 5.39 11.19
CA ASP A 189 6.24 6.59 10.82
C ASP A 189 5.53 7.82 11.39
N ILE A 190 6.30 8.69 12.01
CA ILE A 190 5.86 10.03 12.41
C ILE A 190 6.69 11.02 11.63
N SER A 191 6.04 11.90 10.89
CA SER A 191 6.68 12.90 10.05
C SER A 191 6.30 14.32 10.47
N ILE A 192 7.26 15.22 10.33
CA ILE A 192 7.05 16.66 10.43
C ILE A 192 7.42 17.25 9.08
N SER A 193 6.54 18.03 8.50
CA SER A 193 6.72 18.64 7.19
C SER A 193 6.55 20.15 7.28
N GLY A 194 7.35 20.87 6.50
CA GLY A 194 7.23 22.30 6.33
C GLY A 194 7.28 22.65 4.86
N GLY A 195 6.49 23.63 4.44
CA GLY A 195 6.41 24.03 3.06
C GLY A 195 5.87 25.44 2.87
N TYR A 196 5.85 25.89 1.64
CA TYR A 196 5.23 27.15 1.24
C TYR A 196 4.34 26.92 0.03
N ALA A 197 3.10 27.34 0.13
CA ALA A 197 2.14 27.31 -0.96
C ALA A 197 1.80 28.70 -1.43
N TYR A 198 1.61 28.87 -2.74
CA TYR A 198 1.26 30.13 -3.39
C TYR A 198 0.17 29.91 -4.44
N ASN A 199 -0.80 30.82 -4.52
CA ASN A 199 -1.87 30.80 -5.50
C ASN A 199 -2.16 32.22 -6.03
#